data_bef4102e13513eff72ff0422d30478d4
#
_entry.id   bef4102e13513eff72ff0422d30478d4
#
_cell.length_a   1.000
_cell.length_b   1.000
_cell.length_c   1.000
_cell.angle_alpha   90.00
_cell.angle_beta   90.00
_cell.angle_gamma   90.00
#
_symmetry.space_group_name_H-M   'P 1'
#
loop_
_entity.id
_entity.type
_entity.pdbx_description
1 polymer ?
#
loop_
_entity_poly.entity_id
_entity_poly.type
_entity_poly.pdbx_seq_one_letter_code
_entity_poly.pdbx_strand_id
1 'polypeptide(L)'
;MSELILYHGNDPITVKPSAEQCYLYRIGAGRVEGGEFIDLNDATRLNTIAETIRDSYSAWIYSLNNMFVDSRLILDDLSLFFLTDLSCKRSEFFETFDLICNLILLRERLSGVQLGAARLIGVDEAFISAFESTFPNVPITIGRHKKEIASVGRRIVADTLFLGRTIGVLVMNRLTTRRLKKVPGSKRIFFSFYPQMFEGRTRETKYGTLVDDVAELAVMVLADGMHQEVSLGEYFTYSREAERKGMQVIDRYLRFRDIYLGLVWAVRLWWWYASQRGSGRHFEGIDVSGFVRGELRFSISRITRLCILKGAIARFLRQCEPDEVYYYPVEYPLGRLISWVTELVGSNIERTGFQMGIVSQRRLEQFMAPEEASNESPYIHHAPIPDRVKAEDTMAASIYRSAGYQGVALMNKVYRYEYLEKIEPQRRPGWCLIAPGLHDGAMMLEQLRDKIRQQPETTWVVKPHPRADNQYLQQWSTGSEVQVAERSVADLLAIVSEVFVTYSSVGLEARQLGLKVTVINVPGRVNASPLLDHVG
;
A
#
# COMPACT_ATOMS: atom_id res chain seq x y z
N MET A 1 24.92 -34.69 2.60
CA MET A 1 24.69 -33.34 3.15
C MET A 1 23.59 -32.70 2.30
N SER A 2 22.73 -31.91 2.90
CA SER A 2 21.63 -31.21 2.16
C SER A 2 21.95 -29.74 1.98
N GLU A 3 21.48 -29.15 0.87
CA GLU A 3 21.65 -27.74 0.53
C GLU A 3 20.28 -27.08 0.37
N LEU A 4 20.11 -25.86 0.90
CA LEU A 4 18.98 -25.00 0.60
C LEU A 4 19.39 -23.98 -0.45
N ILE A 5 18.61 -23.88 -1.52
CA ILE A 5 18.68 -22.77 -2.48
C ILE A 5 17.47 -21.88 -2.25
N LEU A 6 17.70 -20.66 -1.80
CA LEU A 6 16.68 -19.64 -1.66
C LEU A 6 16.89 -18.59 -2.73
N TYR A 7 15.89 -18.41 -3.57
CA TYR A 7 15.90 -17.42 -4.65
C TYR A 7 14.80 -16.38 -4.48
N HIS A 8 15.20 -15.12 -4.40
CA HIS A 8 14.29 -13.98 -4.37
C HIS A 8 14.44 -13.18 -5.67
N GLY A 9 13.49 -13.34 -6.59
CA GLY A 9 13.51 -12.65 -7.88
C GLY A 9 12.43 -13.15 -8.86
N ASN A 10 12.36 -12.47 -9.99
CA ASN A 10 11.36 -12.77 -11.02
C ASN A 10 11.99 -13.30 -12.33
N ASP A 11 13.30 -13.13 -12.50
CA ASP A 11 14.01 -13.61 -13.68
C ASP A 11 14.35 -15.09 -13.55
N PRO A 12 14.40 -15.87 -14.66
CA PRO A 12 14.88 -17.23 -14.59
C PRO A 12 16.38 -17.26 -14.29
N ILE A 13 16.80 -18.23 -13.47
CA ILE A 13 18.20 -18.45 -13.14
C ILE A 13 18.57 -19.93 -13.29
N THR A 14 19.83 -20.20 -13.59
CA THR A 14 20.36 -21.56 -13.61
C THR A 14 21.27 -21.76 -12.42
N VAL A 15 20.97 -22.76 -11.59
CA VAL A 15 21.75 -23.12 -10.40
C VAL A 15 22.07 -24.60 -10.43
N LYS A 16 23.37 -24.94 -10.32
CA LYS A 16 23.78 -26.33 -10.19
C LYS A 16 23.76 -26.71 -8.72
N PRO A 17 23.04 -27.78 -8.33
CA PRO A 17 23.10 -28.35 -7.00
C PRO A 17 24.53 -28.75 -6.62
N SER A 18 24.90 -28.52 -5.35
CA SER A 18 26.20 -28.94 -4.81
C SER A 18 26.09 -30.10 -3.83
N ALA A 19 24.88 -30.54 -3.52
CA ALA A 19 24.58 -31.63 -2.60
C ALA A 19 23.67 -32.67 -3.24
N GLU A 20 23.66 -33.89 -2.68
CA GLU A 20 22.78 -34.97 -3.14
C GLU A 20 21.29 -34.65 -2.94
N GLN A 21 20.97 -33.91 -1.87
CA GLN A 21 19.61 -33.48 -1.58
C GLN A 21 19.55 -31.95 -1.58
N CYS A 22 18.83 -31.38 -2.52
CA CYS A 22 18.69 -29.96 -2.68
C CYS A 22 17.25 -29.51 -2.51
N TYR A 23 17.05 -28.58 -1.57
CA TYR A 23 15.77 -27.90 -1.33
C TYR A 23 15.73 -26.57 -2.06
N LEU A 24 14.59 -26.26 -2.64
CA LEU A 24 14.34 -24.99 -3.33
C LEU A 24 13.26 -24.20 -2.61
N TYR A 25 13.53 -22.95 -2.35
CA TYR A 25 12.53 -21.99 -1.89
C TYR A 25 12.59 -20.73 -2.73
N ARG A 26 11.44 -20.32 -3.26
CA ARG A 26 11.33 -19.14 -4.13
C ARG A 26 10.48 -18.06 -3.49
N ILE A 27 10.95 -16.82 -3.61
CA ILE A 27 10.21 -15.60 -3.29
C ILE A 27 10.10 -14.78 -4.58
N GLY A 28 8.93 -14.77 -5.18
CA GLY A 28 8.71 -14.25 -6.53
C GLY A 28 8.46 -15.34 -7.56
N ALA A 29 8.32 -14.96 -8.83
CA ALA A 29 7.92 -15.87 -9.90
C ALA A 29 9.08 -16.48 -10.69
N GLY A 30 10.33 -16.09 -10.38
CA GLY A 30 11.49 -16.56 -11.14
C GLY A 30 11.68 -18.07 -11.07
N ARG A 31 12.01 -18.67 -12.20
CA ARG A 31 12.29 -20.10 -12.33
C ARG A 31 13.73 -20.39 -11.94
N VAL A 32 13.94 -21.52 -11.28
CA VAL A 32 15.29 -22.04 -10.99
C VAL A 32 15.47 -23.33 -11.76
N GLU A 33 16.45 -23.36 -12.65
CA GLU A 33 16.77 -24.48 -13.52
C GLU A 33 18.17 -25.03 -13.21
N GLY A 34 18.50 -26.21 -13.72
CA GLY A 34 19.85 -26.78 -13.65
C GLY A 34 20.04 -27.91 -12.64
N GLY A 35 18.96 -28.43 -12.07
CA GLY A 35 18.99 -29.58 -11.17
C GLY A 35 17.61 -30.09 -10.78
N GLU A 36 17.60 -31.18 -10.03
CA GLU A 36 16.40 -31.68 -9.35
C GLU A 36 16.33 -31.05 -7.96
N PHE A 37 15.17 -30.48 -7.63
CA PHE A 37 14.95 -29.80 -6.36
C PHE A 37 13.67 -30.28 -5.68
N ILE A 38 13.71 -30.35 -4.35
CA ILE A 38 12.52 -30.51 -3.52
C ILE A 38 11.95 -29.12 -3.27
N ASP A 39 10.83 -28.76 -3.91
CA ASP A 39 10.19 -27.45 -3.73
C ASP A 39 9.52 -27.37 -2.33
N LEU A 40 9.91 -26.36 -1.57
CA LEU A 40 9.39 -26.10 -0.22
C LEU A 40 8.26 -25.06 -0.21
N ASN A 41 7.95 -24.44 -1.33
CA ASN A 41 6.89 -23.45 -1.41
C ASN A 41 5.52 -24.07 -1.14
N ASP A 42 4.77 -23.43 -0.24
CA ASP A 42 3.39 -23.79 0.07
C ASP A 42 2.57 -22.52 0.32
N ALA A 43 1.85 -22.08 -0.71
CA ALA A 43 1.06 -20.85 -0.64
C ALA A 43 -0.07 -20.93 0.38
N THR A 44 -0.71 -22.10 0.55
CA THR A 44 -1.78 -22.28 1.54
C THR A 44 -1.23 -22.17 2.95
N ARG A 45 -0.11 -22.85 3.24
CA ARG A 45 0.52 -22.75 4.56
C ARG A 45 1.05 -21.35 4.84
N LEU A 46 1.64 -20.68 3.84
CA LEU A 46 2.11 -19.28 3.96
C LEU A 46 0.97 -18.34 4.35
N ASN A 47 -0.17 -18.45 3.69
CA ASN A 47 -1.37 -17.67 4.01
C ASN A 47 -1.89 -17.96 5.42
N THR A 48 -1.89 -19.23 5.85
CA THR A 48 -2.27 -19.62 7.21
C THR A 48 -1.31 -19.04 8.27
N ILE A 49 0.00 -19.07 8.01
CA ILE A 49 1.01 -18.44 8.90
C ILE A 49 0.70 -16.94 9.01
N ALA A 50 0.48 -16.27 7.89
CA ALA A 50 0.17 -14.84 7.88
C ALA A 50 -1.05 -14.49 8.74
N GLU A 51 -2.13 -15.26 8.64
CA GLU A 51 -3.32 -15.08 9.48
C GLU A 51 -3.04 -15.36 10.95
N THR A 52 -2.24 -16.38 11.24
CA THR A 52 -1.92 -16.80 12.62
C THR A 52 -1.11 -15.74 13.37
N ILE A 53 -0.11 -15.14 12.71
CA ILE A 53 0.80 -14.18 13.37
C ILE A 53 0.34 -12.72 13.18
N ARG A 54 -0.70 -12.44 12.43
CA ARG A 54 -1.19 -11.09 12.09
C ARG A 54 -1.39 -10.20 13.31
N ASP A 55 -2.11 -10.71 14.29
CA ASP A 55 -2.51 -9.90 15.46
C ASP A 55 -1.31 -9.69 16.39
N SER A 56 -0.47 -10.71 16.61
CA SER A 56 0.79 -10.59 17.36
C SER A 56 1.77 -9.65 16.66
N TYR A 57 1.86 -9.70 15.32
CA TYR A 57 2.66 -8.75 14.55
C TYR A 57 2.15 -7.32 14.68
N SER A 58 0.83 -7.11 14.63
CA SER A 58 0.22 -5.79 14.80
C SER A 58 0.50 -5.22 16.18
N ALA A 59 0.39 -6.02 17.24
CA ALA A 59 0.74 -5.64 18.60
C ALA A 59 2.24 -5.34 18.75
N TRP A 60 3.09 -6.14 18.11
CA TRP A 60 4.53 -5.90 18.11
C TRP A 60 4.90 -4.59 17.39
N ILE A 61 4.34 -4.32 16.20
CA ILE A 61 4.52 -3.04 15.50
C ILE A 61 4.08 -1.87 16.40
N TYR A 62 2.90 -1.97 17.03
CA TYR A 62 2.41 -0.93 17.94
C TYR A 62 3.40 -0.67 19.11
N SER A 63 4.03 -1.71 19.66
CA SER A 63 5.02 -1.55 20.74
C SER A 63 6.21 -0.67 20.35
N LEU A 64 6.53 -0.54 19.04
CA LEU A 64 7.58 0.33 18.53
C LEU A 64 7.25 1.83 18.71
N ASN A 65 6.00 2.19 19.03
CA ASN A 65 5.64 3.55 19.40
C ASN A 65 6.46 4.06 20.59
N ASN A 66 6.81 3.19 21.53
CA ASN A 66 7.61 3.57 22.71
C ASN A 66 8.93 4.26 22.31
N MET A 67 9.56 3.84 21.20
CA MET A 67 10.78 4.48 20.71
C MET A 67 10.58 5.96 20.36
N PHE A 68 9.40 6.31 19.84
CA PHE A 68 9.04 7.68 19.49
C PHE A 68 8.68 8.48 20.73
N VAL A 69 7.94 7.89 21.64
CA VAL A 69 7.52 8.53 22.92
C VAL A 69 8.74 8.82 23.79
N ASP A 70 9.63 7.84 24.00
CA ASP A 70 10.86 7.98 24.79
C ASP A 70 11.82 9.01 24.17
N SER A 71 11.84 9.12 22.85
CA SER A 71 12.63 10.10 22.11
C SER A 71 11.93 11.46 21.98
N ARG A 72 10.74 11.63 22.58
CA ARG A 72 9.91 12.84 22.52
C ARG A 72 9.60 13.28 21.09
N LEU A 73 9.41 12.32 20.16
CA LEU A 73 8.98 12.59 18.80
C LEU A 73 7.45 12.75 18.75
N ILE A 74 6.99 13.75 19.50
CA ILE A 74 5.58 14.10 19.68
C ILE A 74 5.36 15.48 19.08
N LEU A 75 4.37 15.63 18.23
CA LEU A 75 3.93 16.90 17.65
C LEU A 75 2.55 17.23 18.24
N ASP A 76 2.49 18.31 19.02
CA ASP A 76 1.33 18.67 19.85
C ASP A 76 0.96 17.49 20.79
N ASP A 77 -0.12 16.78 20.50
CA ASP A 77 -0.61 15.62 21.28
C ASP A 77 -0.52 14.29 20.52
N LEU A 78 0.20 14.26 19.36
CA LEU A 78 0.35 13.08 18.50
C LEU A 78 1.78 12.54 18.51
N SER A 79 1.95 11.24 18.78
CA SER A 79 3.18 10.55 18.48
C SER A 79 3.37 10.47 16.96
N LEU A 80 4.54 10.92 16.47
CA LEU A 80 4.86 10.86 15.04
C LEU A 80 4.98 9.43 14.51
N PHE A 81 5.05 8.42 15.40
CA PHE A 81 4.95 7.02 15.03
C PHE A 81 3.70 6.75 14.19
N PHE A 82 2.56 7.29 14.57
CA PHE A 82 1.29 7.06 13.87
C PHE A 82 1.20 7.70 12.48
N LEU A 83 2.17 8.55 12.13
CA LEU A 83 2.33 9.09 10.77
C LEU A 83 3.38 8.34 9.94
N THR A 84 3.88 7.18 10.41
CA THR A 84 4.81 6.32 9.67
C THR A 84 4.08 5.31 8.79
N ASP A 85 4.71 4.88 7.70
CA ASP A 85 4.24 3.72 6.94
C ASP A 85 4.38 2.43 7.76
N LEU A 86 5.36 2.36 8.65
CA LEU A 86 5.58 1.24 9.57
C LEU A 86 4.35 1.02 10.49
N SER A 87 3.84 2.07 11.14
CA SER A 87 2.66 1.96 11.99
C SER A 87 1.40 1.57 11.22
N CYS A 88 1.33 1.95 9.95
CA CYS A 88 0.23 1.57 9.05
C CYS A 88 0.41 0.18 8.42
N LYS A 89 1.54 -0.51 8.73
CA LYS A 89 1.82 -1.88 8.27
C LYS A 89 1.61 -2.08 6.76
N ARG A 90 2.14 -1.15 5.94
CA ARG A 90 1.85 -1.07 4.49
C ARG A 90 2.51 -2.20 3.70
N SER A 91 1.90 -3.37 3.72
CA SER A 91 2.34 -4.56 3.00
C SER A 91 2.42 -4.37 1.47
N GLU A 92 1.70 -3.41 0.90
CA GLU A 92 1.80 -3.06 -0.52
C GLU A 92 3.18 -2.51 -0.93
N PHE A 93 3.90 -1.88 -0.01
CA PHE A 93 5.18 -1.20 -0.28
C PHE A 93 6.38 -1.87 0.37
N PHE A 94 6.14 -2.64 1.44
CA PHE A 94 7.18 -3.30 2.21
C PHE A 94 6.92 -4.78 2.29
N GLU A 95 7.90 -5.56 1.89
CA GLU A 95 7.84 -7.01 1.88
C GLU A 95 8.10 -7.62 3.28
N THR A 96 8.32 -6.78 4.31
CA THR A 96 8.75 -7.21 5.66
C THR A 96 7.92 -8.34 6.22
N PHE A 97 6.60 -8.20 6.23
CA PHE A 97 5.70 -9.20 6.76
C PHE A 97 5.74 -10.51 5.95
N ASP A 98 5.72 -10.41 4.62
CA ASP A 98 5.85 -11.57 3.73
C ASP A 98 7.16 -12.31 4.00
N LEU A 99 8.28 -11.58 4.14
CA LEU A 99 9.59 -12.17 4.38
C LEU A 99 9.68 -12.86 5.75
N ILE A 100 9.05 -12.29 6.78
CA ILE A 100 8.91 -12.95 8.08
C ILE A 100 8.09 -14.24 7.96
N CYS A 101 6.94 -14.20 7.29
CA CYS A 101 6.11 -15.40 7.05
C CYS A 101 6.88 -16.48 6.29
N ASN A 102 7.71 -16.09 5.30
CA ASN A 102 8.56 -17.00 4.55
C ASN A 102 9.62 -17.67 5.45
N LEU A 103 10.27 -16.93 6.35
CA LEU A 103 11.25 -17.47 7.27
C LEU A 103 10.61 -18.44 8.28
N ILE A 104 9.40 -18.15 8.75
CA ILE A 104 8.63 -19.05 9.61
C ILE A 104 8.27 -20.33 8.85
N LEU A 105 7.77 -20.22 7.60
CA LEU A 105 7.47 -21.37 6.77
C LEU A 105 8.70 -22.24 6.51
N LEU A 106 9.83 -21.62 6.19
CA LEU A 106 11.11 -22.34 6.02
C LEU A 106 11.52 -23.06 7.29
N ARG A 107 11.42 -22.43 8.46
CA ARG A 107 11.72 -23.04 9.75
C ARG A 107 10.83 -24.26 10.01
N GLU A 108 9.55 -24.19 9.67
CA GLU A 108 8.63 -25.34 9.78
C GLU A 108 8.99 -26.46 8.81
N ARG A 109 9.22 -26.14 7.53
CA ARG A 109 9.49 -27.12 6.47
C ARG A 109 10.85 -27.83 6.64
N LEU A 110 11.80 -27.14 7.21
CA LEU A 110 13.15 -27.68 7.48
C LEU A 110 13.30 -28.23 8.90
N SER A 111 12.21 -28.29 9.66
CA SER A 111 12.23 -28.91 10.99
C SER A 111 12.63 -30.39 10.87
N GLY A 112 13.72 -30.76 11.56
CA GLY A 112 14.30 -32.13 11.49
C GLY A 112 15.22 -32.37 10.28
N VAL A 113 15.41 -31.39 9.40
CA VAL A 113 16.38 -31.47 8.29
C VAL A 113 17.72 -30.90 8.73
N GLN A 114 18.79 -31.67 8.56
CA GLN A 114 20.16 -31.22 8.84
C GLN A 114 20.71 -30.54 7.58
N LEU A 115 20.61 -29.19 7.53
CA LEU A 115 21.16 -28.39 6.43
C LEU A 115 22.69 -28.30 6.56
N GLY A 116 23.40 -28.70 5.52
CA GLY A 116 24.86 -28.54 5.41
C GLY A 116 25.26 -27.15 4.92
N ALA A 117 24.43 -26.52 4.09
CA ALA A 117 24.64 -25.17 3.57
C ALA A 117 23.35 -24.53 3.08
N ALA A 118 23.34 -23.19 3.00
CA ALA A 118 22.30 -22.42 2.31
C ALA A 118 22.92 -21.46 1.29
N ARG A 119 22.33 -21.41 0.10
CA ARG A 119 22.69 -20.44 -0.95
C ARG A 119 21.57 -19.44 -1.12
N LEU A 120 21.84 -18.19 -0.74
CA LEU A 120 20.88 -17.09 -0.84
C LEU A 120 21.16 -16.27 -2.09
N ILE A 121 20.17 -16.12 -2.96
CA ILE A 121 20.31 -15.44 -4.26
C ILE A 121 19.24 -14.36 -4.40
N GLY A 122 19.65 -13.12 -4.70
CA GLY A 122 18.72 -12.02 -4.93
C GLY A 122 18.14 -11.40 -3.66
N VAL A 123 18.76 -11.63 -2.50
CA VAL A 123 18.34 -11.09 -1.20
C VAL A 123 19.17 -9.87 -0.82
N ASP A 124 18.66 -9.05 0.09
CA ASP A 124 19.36 -7.91 0.70
C ASP A 124 19.97 -8.27 2.07
N GLU A 125 20.75 -7.35 2.63
CA GLU A 125 21.41 -7.56 3.93
C GLU A 125 20.40 -7.74 5.08
N ALA A 126 19.24 -7.07 5.03
CA ALA A 126 18.22 -7.22 6.07
C ALA A 126 17.67 -8.65 6.10
N PHE A 127 17.43 -9.24 4.93
CA PHE A 127 17.00 -10.63 4.83
C PHE A 127 18.09 -11.60 5.24
N ILE A 128 19.36 -11.35 4.87
CA ILE A 128 20.50 -12.20 5.27
C ILE A 128 20.59 -12.26 6.80
N SER A 129 20.56 -11.11 7.48
CA SER A 129 20.59 -11.06 8.95
C SER A 129 19.40 -11.79 9.59
N ALA A 130 18.21 -11.63 9.03
CA ALA A 130 17.01 -12.33 9.49
C ALA A 130 17.12 -13.84 9.27
N PHE A 131 17.70 -14.29 8.16
CA PHE A 131 17.94 -15.69 7.87
C PHE A 131 18.98 -16.28 8.83
N GLU A 132 20.11 -15.60 9.06
CA GLU A 132 21.15 -16.02 10.01
C GLU A 132 20.60 -16.18 11.43
N SER A 133 19.75 -15.27 11.88
CA SER A 133 19.09 -15.39 13.18
C SER A 133 18.12 -16.58 13.26
N THR A 134 17.50 -16.95 12.14
CA THR A 134 16.55 -18.07 12.03
C THR A 134 17.30 -19.43 11.96
N PHE A 135 18.45 -19.46 11.30
CA PHE A 135 19.27 -20.65 11.05
C PHE A 135 20.73 -20.42 11.43
N PRO A 136 21.04 -20.23 12.73
CA PRO A 136 22.34 -19.72 13.20
C PRO A 136 23.53 -20.66 12.93
N ASN A 137 23.28 -21.95 12.66
CA ASN A 137 24.33 -22.94 12.44
C ASN A 137 24.48 -23.36 10.97
N VAL A 138 23.80 -22.69 10.05
CA VAL A 138 23.83 -23.04 8.64
C VAL A 138 24.84 -22.15 7.90
N PRO A 139 25.92 -22.71 7.31
CA PRO A 139 26.83 -21.93 6.47
C PRO A 139 26.09 -21.31 5.29
N ILE A 140 26.28 -19.99 5.08
CA ILE A 140 25.59 -19.24 4.03
C ILE A 140 26.57 -18.87 2.93
N THR A 141 26.16 -19.12 1.69
CA THR A 141 26.81 -18.59 0.50
C THR A 141 25.87 -17.57 -0.15
N ILE A 142 26.36 -16.37 -0.37
CA ILE A 142 25.57 -15.31 -0.97
C ILE A 142 25.87 -15.27 -2.47
N GLY A 143 24.81 -15.41 -3.27
CA GLY A 143 24.88 -15.22 -4.71
C GLY A 143 24.71 -13.75 -5.10
N ARG A 144 23.85 -13.47 -6.08
CA ARG A 144 23.56 -12.10 -6.52
C ARG A 144 22.88 -11.29 -5.41
N HIS A 145 23.48 -10.19 -4.98
CA HIS A 145 22.86 -9.26 -4.03
C HIS A 145 21.75 -8.43 -4.70
N LYS A 146 20.61 -8.27 -4.02
CA LYS A 146 19.61 -7.27 -4.35
C LYS A 146 20.17 -5.91 -3.89
N LYS A 147 20.45 -5.00 -4.82
CA LYS A 147 20.90 -3.65 -4.45
C LYS A 147 19.80 -2.95 -3.67
N GLU A 148 20.15 -2.36 -2.53
CA GLU A 148 19.24 -1.49 -1.77
C GLU A 148 18.64 -0.41 -2.69
N ILE A 149 17.31 -0.33 -2.71
CA ILE A 149 16.52 0.45 -3.68
C ILE A 149 16.79 1.96 -3.60
N ALA A 150 17.28 2.49 -2.50
CA ALA A 150 17.71 3.89 -2.44
C ALA A 150 18.72 4.14 -1.32
N SER A 151 19.88 4.66 -1.65
CA SER A 151 20.80 5.19 -0.66
C SER A 151 20.14 6.36 0.11
N VAL A 152 20.54 6.57 1.37
CA VAL A 152 20.12 7.72 2.20
C VAL A 152 20.26 9.03 1.41
N GLY A 153 21.34 9.16 0.63
CA GLY A 153 21.59 10.33 -0.22
C GLY A 153 20.48 10.59 -1.25
N ARG A 154 19.99 9.57 -1.94
CA ARG A 154 18.88 9.74 -2.90
C ARG A 154 17.60 10.22 -2.23
N ARG A 155 17.32 9.75 -1.01
CA ARG A 155 16.17 10.21 -0.22
C ARG A 155 16.29 11.66 0.19
N ILE A 156 17.43 12.08 0.69
CA ILE A 156 17.69 13.49 1.04
C ILE A 156 17.51 14.38 -0.20
N VAL A 157 18.01 13.95 -1.37
CA VAL A 157 17.81 14.70 -2.63
C VAL A 157 16.32 14.78 -2.98
N ALA A 158 15.58 13.67 -2.90
CA ALA A 158 14.14 13.67 -3.18
C ALA A 158 13.36 14.58 -2.22
N ASP A 159 13.70 14.58 -0.93
CA ASP A 159 13.07 15.47 0.06
C ASP A 159 13.42 16.94 -0.19
N THR A 160 14.66 17.23 -0.57
CA THR A 160 15.10 18.58 -0.93
C THR A 160 14.34 19.09 -2.16
N LEU A 161 14.18 18.26 -3.19
CA LEU A 161 13.40 18.59 -4.38
C LEU A 161 11.92 18.82 -4.04
N PHE A 162 11.34 17.99 -3.17
CA PHE A 162 9.97 18.18 -2.69
C PHE A 162 9.80 19.50 -1.94
N LEU A 163 10.72 19.85 -1.04
CA LEU A 163 10.71 21.12 -0.33
C LEU A 163 10.85 22.31 -1.28
N GLY A 164 11.79 22.24 -2.22
CA GLY A 164 11.98 23.27 -3.25
C GLY A 164 10.72 23.48 -4.08
N ARG A 165 10.06 22.39 -4.50
CA ARG A 165 8.79 22.44 -5.21
C ARG A 165 7.68 23.03 -4.34
N THR A 166 7.58 22.65 -3.07
CA THR A 166 6.58 23.19 -2.14
C THR A 166 6.76 24.70 -1.93
N ILE A 167 8.00 25.16 -1.85
CA ILE A 167 8.33 26.61 -1.81
C ILE A 167 7.87 27.29 -3.11
N GLY A 168 8.18 26.70 -4.27
CA GLY A 168 7.72 27.20 -5.57
C GLY A 168 6.19 27.33 -5.64
N VAL A 169 5.46 26.27 -5.22
CA VAL A 169 4.00 26.28 -5.11
C VAL A 169 3.52 27.43 -4.21
N LEU A 170 4.13 27.61 -3.05
CA LEU A 170 3.74 28.65 -2.10
C LEU A 170 3.98 30.06 -2.63
N VAL A 171 5.12 30.33 -3.25
CA VAL A 171 5.43 31.62 -3.88
C VAL A 171 4.43 31.93 -4.98
N MET A 172 4.19 30.98 -5.87
CA MET A 172 3.26 31.15 -6.98
C MET A 172 1.81 31.29 -6.50
N ASN A 173 1.40 30.56 -5.48
CA ASN A 173 0.10 30.75 -4.87
C ASN A 173 -0.09 32.19 -4.38
N ARG A 174 0.92 32.80 -3.76
CA ARG A 174 0.88 34.22 -3.35
C ARG A 174 0.80 35.20 -4.51
N LEU A 175 1.48 34.91 -5.60
CA LEU A 175 1.46 35.78 -6.79
C LEU A 175 0.18 35.68 -7.60
N THR A 176 -0.49 34.51 -7.57
CA THR A 176 -1.64 34.21 -8.43
C THR A 176 -2.98 34.26 -7.70
N THR A 177 -3.00 34.24 -6.37
CA THR A 177 -4.25 34.15 -5.62
C THR A 177 -4.88 35.53 -5.47
N ARG A 178 -5.90 35.79 -6.24
CA ARG A 178 -6.98 36.69 -5.81
C ARG A 178 -7.60 36.06 -4.57
N ARG A 179 -7.87 36.90 -3.50
CA ARG A 179 -8.38 36.51 -2.19
C ARG A 179 -9.13 35.16 -2.19
N LEU A 180 -8.66 34.21 -1.35
CA LEU A 180 -9.36 32.95 -1.12
C LEU A 180 -10.86 33.27 -0.99
N LYS A 181 -11.68 32.75 -1.88
CA LYS A 181 -13.13 32.93 -1.77
C LYS A 181 -13.53 32.40 -0.40
N LYS A 182 -14.32 33.19 0.36
CA LYS A 182 -14.99 32.64 1.53
C LYS A 182 -15.79 31.44 1.04
N VAL A 183 -15.45 30.26 1.54
CA VAL A 183 -16.26 29.08 1.34
C VAL A 183 -17.56 29.36 2.07
N PRO A 184 -18.75 29.33 1.42
CA PRO A 184 -20.00 29.35 2.15
C PRO A 184 -19.95 28.22 3.17
N GLY A 185 -20.40 28.41 4.41
CA GLY A 185 -20.35 27.40 5.47
C GLY A 185 -20.91 26.06 4.99
N SER A 186 -20.04 25.21 4.45
CA SER A 186 -20.40 23.93 3.89
C SER A 186 -20.43 22.92 5.02
N LYS A 187 -21.58 22.33 5.28
CA LYS A 187 -21.76 21.37 6.37
C LYS A 187 -20.93 20.11 6.19
N ARG A 188 -20.58 19.74 4.96
CA ARG A 188 -19.89 18.49 4.61
C ARG A 188 -18.71 18.74 3.70
N ILE A 189 -17.54 18.19 4.04
CA ILE A 189 -16.31 18.30 3.27
C ILE A 189 -15.85 16.90 2.87
N PHE A 190 -15.63 16.68 1.58
CA PHE A 190 -15.05 15.46 1.04
C PHE A 190 -13.60 15.69 0.62
N PHE A 191 -12.64 14.96 1.21
CA PHE A 191 -11.24 15.01 0.83
C PHE A 191 -10.92 14.06 -0.32
N SER A 192 -10.23 14.54 -1.35
CA SER A 192 -9.76 13.76 -2.48
C SER A 192 -8.43 14.26 -3.05
N PHE A 193 -7.93 13.64 -4.12
CA PHE A 193 -6.66 13.98 -4.80
C PHE A 193 -6.91 14.27 -6.27
N TYR A 194 -6.54 15.46 -6.70
CA TYR A 194 -6.75 15.87 -8.09
C TYR A 194 -5.42 15.93 -8.86
N PRO A 195 -5.34 15.40 -10.09
CA PRO A 195 -6.38 14.69 -10.85
C PRO A 195 -6.41 13.16 -10.61
N GLN A 196 -5.56 12.61 -9.74
CA GLN A 196 -5.24 11.18 -9.64
C GLN A 196 -6.45 10.28 -9.32
N MET A 197 -7.42 10.83 -8.58
CA MET A 197 -8.64 10.09 -8.20
C MET A 197 -9.85 10.48 -9.03
N PHE A 198 -9.62 11.08 -10.22
CA PHE A 198 -10.69 11.54 -11.11
C PHE A 198 -10.62 10.87 -12.47
N GLU A 199 -11.64 10.12 -12.83
CA GLU A 199 -11.83 9.56 -14.15
C GLU A 199 -12.14 10.69 -15.15
N GLY A 200 -11.38 10.76 -16.26
CA GLY A 200 -11.51 11.82 -17.23
C GLY A 200 -11.35 13.24 -16.64
N ARG A 201 -10.76 13.36 -15.45
CA ARG A 201 -10.64 14.59 -14.67
C ARG A 201 -11.97 15.24 -14.28
N THR A 202 -13.07 14.52 -14.39
CA THR A 202 -14.42 15.05 -14.12
C THR A 202 -15.09 14.38 -12.95
N ARG A 203 -15.02 13.04 -12.86
CA ARG A 203 -15.72 12.25 -11.86
C ARG A 203 -14.73 11.70 -10.83
N GLU A 204 -14.96 11.98 -9.56
CA GLU A 204 -14.24 11.36 -8.47
C GLU A 204 -14.62 9.88 -8.38
N THR A 205 -13.60 8.99 -8.33
CA THR A 205 -13.81 7.55 -8.53
C THR A 205 -14.27 6.80 -7.29
N LYS A 206 -14.01 7.33 -6.09
CA LYS A 206 -14.34 6.64 -4.82
C LYS A 206 -15.71 7.04 -4.27
N TYR A 207 -16.05 8.32 -4.40
CA TYR A 207 -17.34 8.83 -3.93
C TYR A 207 -18.42 8.76 -5.02
N GLY A 208 -18.04 8.67 -6.30
CA GLY A 208 -18.97 8.56 -7.41
C GLY A 208 -20.01 9.67 -7.38
N THR A 209 -21.31 9.29 -7.48
CA THR A 209 -22.44 10.25 -7.45
C THR A 209 -22.72 10.84 -6.06
N LEU A 210 -22.11 10.33 -4.99
CA LEU A 210 -22.29 10.90 -3.66
C LEU A 210 -21.83 12.37 -3.58
N VAL A 211 -20.86 12.76 -4.41
CA VAL A 211 -20.32 14.13 -4.46
C VAL A 211 -21.23 15.07 -5.22
N ASP A 212 -22.06 14.57 -6.16
CA ASP A 212 -22.94 15.38 -7.00
C ASP A 212 -24.10 15.98 -6.17
N ASP A 213 -24.52 15.28 -5.12
CA ASP A 213 -25.65 15.67 -4.27
C ASP A 213 -25.24 16.50 -3.05
N VAL A 214 -23.94 16.64 -2.78
CA VAL A 214 -23.47 17.16 -1.50
C VAL A 214 -22.28 18.10 -1.66
N ALA A 215 -22.41 19.27 -1.09
CA ALA A 215 -21.41 20.16 -0.57
C ALA A 215 -20.02 20.20 -1.26
N GLU A 216 -18.98 20.52 -0.53
CA GLU A 216 -17.71 20.91 -1.12
C GLU A 216 -16.70 19.78 -1.20
N LEU A 217 -16.16 19.59 -2.40
CA LEU A 217 -15.04 18.70 -2.65
C LEU A 217 -13.73 19.47 -2.41
N ALA A 218 -13.00 19.05 -1.40
CA ALA A 218 -11.69 19.56 -1.06
C ALA A 218 -10.61 18.64 -1.64
N VAL A 219 -9.75 19.18 -2.51
CA VAL A 219 -8.73 18.37 -3.18
C VAL A 219 -7.32 18.81 -2.80
N MET A 220 -6.41 17.84 -2.74
CA MET A 220 -4.98 18.04 -2.65
C MET A 220 -4.36 17.77 -4.02
N VAL A 221 -3.58 18.71 -4.52
CA VAL A 221 -2.82 18.59 -5.77
C VAL A 221 -1.36 18.26 -5.48
N LEU A 222 -0.82 18.82 -4.39
CA LEU A 222 0.52 18.50 -3.91
C LEU A 222 0.48 17.16 -3.16
N ALA A 223 0.98 16.12 -3.81
CA ALA A 223 0.95 14.78 -3.24
C ALA A 223 1.87 14.62 -2.03
N ASP A 224 1.45 13.81 -1.07
CA ASP A 224 2.24 13.43 0.11
C ASP A 224 3.27 12.31 -0.15
N GLY A 225 3.40 11.88 -1.41
CA GLY A 225 4.19 10.72 -1.84
C GLY A 225 3.41 9.42 -1.96
N MET A 226 2.10 9.40 -1.67
CA MET A 226 1.21 8.28 -1.99
C MET A 226 0.81 8.26 -3.47
N HIS A 227 0.84 9.42 -4.11
CA HIS A 227 0.40 9.63 -5.49
C HIS A 227 1.55 10.14 -6.34
N GLN A 228 1.36 10.13 -7.66
CA GLN A 228 2.35 10.61 -8.60
C GLN A 228 2.74 12.06 -8.31
N GLU A 229 4.03 12.32 -8.23
CA GLU A 229 4.54 13.68 -8.06
C GLU A 229 4.25 14.53 -9.31
N VAL A 230 3.76 15.74 -9.10
CA VAL A 230 3.46 16.69 -10.16
C VAL A 230 4.54 17.76 -10.26
N SER A 231 4.86 18.20 -11.48
CA SER A 231 5.73 19.35 -11.72
C SER A 231 5.04 20.66 -11.33
N LEU A 232 5.80 21.78 -11.21
CA LEU A 232 5.21 23.08 -10.91
C LEU A 232 4.19 23.52 -11.98
N GLY A 233 4.47 23.26 -13.26
CA GLY A 233 3.54 23.58 -14.36
C GLY A 233 2.24 22.79 -14.28
N GLU A 234 2.33 21.49 -14.02
CA GLU A 234 1.16 20.62 -13.80
C GLU A 234 0.37 21.05 -12.57
N TYR A 235 1.06 21.38 -11.47
CA TYR A 235 0.40 21.89 -10.27
C TYR A 235 -0.51 23.09 -10.57
N PHE A 236 -0.01 24.06 -11.37
CA PHE A 236 -0.83 25.22 -11.74
C PHE A 236 -1.99 24.87 -12.63
N THR A 237 -1.76 23.99 -13.60
CA THR A 237 -2.80 23.52 -14.49
C THR A 237 -3.90 22.83 -13.70
N TYR A 238 -3.54 21.86 -12.86
CA TYR A 238 -4.49 21.07 -12.07
C TYR A 238 -5.20 21.89 -11.00
N SER A 239 -4.49 22.78 -10.30
CA SER A 239 -5.11 23.67 -9.30
C SER A 239 -6.16 24.59 -9.93
N ARG A 240 -5.84 25.20 -11.08
CA ARG A 240 -6.80 26.06 -11.79
C ARG A 240 -7.98 25.27 -12.35
N GLU A 241 -7.73 24.07 -12.85
CA GLU A 241 -8.79 23.20 -13.36
C GLU A 241 -9.74 22.77 -12.24
N ALA A 242 -9.22 22.35 -11.09
CA ALA A 242 -10.00 22.01 -9.91
C ALA A 242 -10.84 23.20 -9.43
N GLU A 243 -10.24 24.40 -9.31
CA GLU A 243 -10.93 25.63 -8.89
C GLU A 243 -12.05 26.05 -9.89
N ARG A 244 -11.83 25.86 -11.21
CA ARG A 244 -12.87 26.13 -12.22
C ARG A 244 -14.07 25.20 -12.10
N LYS A 245 -13.83 23.98 -11.61
CA LYS A 245 -14.88 22.98 -11.34
C LYS A 245 -15.54 23.16 -9.97
N GLY A 246 -15.19 24.22 -9.24
CA GLY A 246 -15.76 24.54 -7.92
C GLY A 246 -15.09 23.83 -6.75
N MET A 247 -14.03 23.05 -6.99
CA MET A 247 -13.31 22.33 -5.93
C MET A 247 -12.45 23.29 -5.09
N GLN A 248 -12.28 22.99 -3.82
CA GLN A 248 -11.39 23.70 -2.91
C GLN A 248 -10.00 23.07 -2.92
N VAL A 249 -8.98 23.84 -3.31
CA VAL A 249 -7.59 23.35 -3.35
C VAL A 249 -6.92 23.62 -2.00
N ILE A 250 -6.69 22.57 -1.22
CA ILE A 250 -6.13 22.64 0.15
C ILE A 250 -4.72 23.24 0.14
N ASP A 251 -3.91 22.92 -0.88
CA ASP A 251 -2.54 23.44 -1.03
C ASP A 251 -2.48 24.98 -1.08
N ARG A 252 -3.57 25.68 -1.38
CA ARG A 252 -3.66 27.15 -1.33
C ARG A 252 -3.54 27.70 0.09
N TYR A 253 -3.78 26.86 1.10
CA TYR A 253 -3.70 27.23 2.52
C TYR A 253 -2.30 27.05 3.11
N LEU A 254 -1.32 26.57 2.34
CA LEU A 254 0.08 26.45 2.77
C LEU A 254 0.69 27.82 3.14
N ARG A 255 1.56 27.83 4.16
CA ARG A 255 2.32 29.00 4.62
C ARG A 255 3.80 28.64 4.80
N PHE A 256 4.67 29.63 4.77
CA PHE A 256 6.11 29.42 5.04
C PHE A 256 6.40 28.77 6.39
N ARG A 257 5.59 29.09 7.40
CA ARG A 257 5.68 28.45 8.73
C ARG A 257 5.52 26.94 8.67
N ASP A 258 4.69 26.42 7.76
CA ASP A 258 4.47 24.97 7.64
C ASP A 258 5.72 24.29 7.07
N ILE A 259 6.38 24.93 6.08
CA ILE A 259 7.63 24.44 5.50
C ILE A 259 8.74 24.46 6.56
N TYR A 260 8.83 25.54 7.33
CA TYR A 260 9.80 25.64 8.43
C TYR A 260 9.59 24.53 9.46
N LEU A 261 8.34 24.27 9.86
CA LEU A 261 8.01 23.18 10.77
C LEU A 261 8.41 21.81 10.19
N GLY A 262 8.11 21.57 8.91
CA GLY A 262 8.53 20.35 8.20
C GLY A 262 10.05 20.17 8.20
N LEU A 263 10.83 21.24 7.96
CA LEU A 263 12.28 21.21 8.01
C LEU A 263 12.81 20.88 9.41
N VAL A 264 12.28 21.51 10.44
CA VAL A 264 12.68 21.23 11.83
C VAL A 264 12.48 19.77 12.16
N TRP A 265 11.31 19.21 11.80
CA TRP A 265 11.03 17.79 12.02
C TRP A 265 11.89 16.87 11.14
N ALA A 266 12.17 17.24 9.90
CA ALA A 266 13.08 16.47 9.05
C ALA A 266 14.46 16.31 9.69
N VAL A 267 15.06 17.43 10.14
CA VAL A 267 16.37 17.41 10.80
C VAL A 267 16.35 16.57 12.07
N ARG A 268 15.34 16.77 12.92
CA ARG A 268 15.18 16.05 14.19
C ARG A 268 15.01 14.55 13.97
N LEU A 269 14.17 14.13 13.00
CA LEU A 269 13.92 12.73 12.66
C LEU A 269 15.14 12.06 12.04
N TRP A 270 15.89 12.73 11.15
CA TRP A 270 17.11 12.19 10.60
C TRP A 270 18.20 12.01 11.65
N TRP A 271 18.33 12.96 12.59
CA TRP A 271 19.23 12.83 13.72
C TRP A 271 18.86 11.65 14.61
N TRP A 272 17.60 11.53 14.98
CA TRP A 272 17.09 10.40 15.75
C TRP A 272 17.34 9.07 15.03
N TYR A 273 17.00 8.99 13.73
CA TYR A 273 17.23 7.78 12.93
C TYR A 273 18.69 7.34 12.93
N ALA A 274 19.63 8.29 12.84
CA ALA A 274 21.06 8.01 12.89
C ALA A 274 21.48 7.41 14.25
N SER A 275 20.83 7.82 15.36
CA SER A 275 21.10 7.30 16.70
C SER A 275 20.55 5.89 16.94
N GLN A 276 19.58 5.41 16.13
CA GLN A 276 18.96 4.09 16.27
C GLN A 276 19.82 2.94 15.71
N ARG A 277 21.13 3.13 15.53
CA ARG A 277 22.04 2.08 15.08
C ARG A 277 22.28 1.09 16.23
N GLY A 278 22.12 -0.22 15.95
CA GLY A 278 22.48 -1.31 16.87
C GLY A 278 21.40 -1.76 17.86
N SER A 279 20.17 -1.23 17.82
CA SER A 279 19.06 -1.78 18.59
C SER A 279 18.53 -3.05 17.93
N GLY A 280 18.84 -4.22 18.52
CA GLY A 280 18.30 -5.50 18.08
C GLY A 280 16.77 -5.53 18.25
N ARG A 281 16.04 -5.85 17.19
CA ARG A 281 14.58 -6.00 17.20
C ARG A 281 14.23 -7.38 16.68
N HIS A 282 13.52 -8.14 17.50
CA HIS A 282 13.15 -9.50 17.18
C HIS A 282 11.63 -9.65 17.18
N PHE A 283 11.14 -10.41 16.22
CA PHE A 283 9.77 -10.88 16.18
C PHE A 283 9.79 -12.39 15.86
N GLU A 284 9.08 -13.21 16.63
CA GLU A 284 9.08 -14.68 16.53
C GLU A 284 10.50 -15.30 16.52
N GLY A 285 11.45 -14.67 17.22
CA GLY A 285 12.85 -15.10 17.26
C GLY A 285 13.69 -14.70 16.04
N ILE A 286 13.10 -14.00 15.07
CA ILE A 286 13.77 -13.53 13.85
C ILE A 286 14.28 -12.11 14.08
N ASP A 287 15.53 -11.81 13.71
CA ASP A 287 16.06 -10.44 13.72
C ASP A 287 15.44 -9.65 12.55
N VAL A 288 14.55 -8.73 12.89
CA VAL A 288 13.85 -7.86 11.93
C VAL A 288 14.38 -6.42 11.93
N SER A 289 15.51 -6.18 12.59
CA SER A 289 16.10 -4.83 12.75
C SER A 289 16.36 -4.13 11.42
N GLY A 290 16.87 -4.86 10.43
CA GLY A 290 17.16 -4.35 9.09
C GLY A 290 15.90 -3.89 8.37
N PHE A 291 14.82 -4.67 8.42
CA PHE A 291 13.53 -4.35 7.81
C PHE A 291 12.91 -3.10 8.44
N VAL A 292 12.78 -3.08 9.77
CA VAL A 292 12.24 -1.92 10.50
C VAL A 292 13.02 -0.65 10.19
N ARG A 293 14.35 -0.76 10.13
CA ARG A 293 15.20 0.37 9.78
C ARG A 293 14.96 0.88 8.36
N GLY A 294 14.74 -0.02 7.40
CA GLY A 294 14.37 0.32 6.03
C GLY A 294 13.06 1.09 5.95
N GLU A 295 12.02 0.60 6.64
CA GLU A 295 10.70 1.24 6.68
C GLU A 295 10.71 2.59 7.40
N LEU A 296 11.43 2.70 8.52
CA LEU A 296 11.60 3.98 9.23
C LEU A 296 12.30 5.02 8.35
N ARG A 297 13.32 4.63 7.60
CA ARG A 297 14.01 5.52 6.66
C ARG A 297 13.05 6.10 5.61
N PHE A 298 12.15 5.28 5.10
CA PHE A 298 11.11 5.72 4.17
C PHE A 298 10.11 6.65 4.84
N SER A 299 9.69 6.32 6.05
CA SER A 299 8.67 7.04 6.81
C SER A 299 9.10 8.48 7.20
N ILE A 300 10.39 8.74 7.39
CA ILE A 300 10.89 10.09 7.72
C ILE A 300 10.47 11.11 6.66
N SER A 301 10.67 10.79 5.38
CA SER A 301 10.25 11.66 4.28
C SER A 301 8.74 11.92 4.31
N ARG A 302 7.95 10.89 4.60
CA ARG A 302 6.51 11.02 4.70
C ARG A 302 6.06 11.90 5.86
N ILE A 303 6.60 11.67 7.07
CA ILE A 303 6.27 12.48 8.25
C ILE A 303 6.55 13.96 7.96
N THR A 304 7.69 14.28 7.35
CA THR A 304 8.04 15.64 6.97
C THR A 304 6.96 16.29 6.08
N ARG A 305 6.50 15.58 5.06
CA ARG A 305 5.46 16.05 4.15
C ARG A 305 4.12 16.24 4.86
N LEU A 306 3.76 15.32 5.74
CA LEU A 306 2.52 15.40 6.53
C LEU A 306 2.56 16.55 7.55
N CYS A 307 3.71 16.83 8.18
CA CYS A 307 3.88 18.01 9.03
C CYS A 307 3.65 19.32 8.26
N ILE A 308 4.04 19.40 6.99
CA ILE A 308 3.76 20.55 6.13
C ILE A 308 2.26 20.66 5.86
N LEU A 309 1.60 19.56 5.49
CA LEU A 309 0.17 19.54 5.14
C LEU A 309 -0.74 19.82 6.34
N LYS A 310 -0.34 19.44 7.57
CA LYS A 310 -1.08 19.69 8.81
C LYS A 310 -1.62 21.11 8.89
N GLY A 311 -0.74 22.11 8.70
CA GLY A 311 -1.11 23.51 8.81
C GLY A 311 -2.10 23.98 7.74
N ALA A 312 -1.98 23.47 6.52
CA ALA A 312 -2.89 23.77 5.43
C ALA A 312 -4.30 23.22 5.72
N ILE A 313 -4.39 21.93 6.08
CA ILE A 313 -5.66 21.27 6.42
C ILE A 313 -6.34 21.99 7.59
N ALA A 314 -5.61 22.29 8.66
CA ALA A 314 -6.17 22.97 9.84
C ALA A 314 -6.74 24.35 9.49
N ARG A 315 -6.05 25.14 8.64
CA ARG A 315 -6.55 26.47 8.23
C ARG A 315 -7.77 26.37 7.32
N PHE A 316 -7.77 25.36 6.42
CA PHE A 316 -8.90 25.09 5.56
C PHE A 316 -10.14 24.76 6.42
N LEU A 317 -10.05 23.80 7.33
CA LEU A 317 -11.16 23.38 8.18
C LEU A 317 -11.67 24.52 9.07
N ARG A 318 -10.77 25.34 9.67
CA ARG A 318 -11.18 26.53 10.45
C ARG A 318 -11.91 27.58 9.62
N GLN A 319 -11.65 27.66 8.32
CA GLN A 319 -12.33 28.61 7.44
C GLN A 319 -13.69 28.09 6.98
N CYS A 320 -13.81 26.76 6.81
CA CYS A 320 -15.05 26.12 6.33
C CYS A 320 -16.03 25.84 7.45
N GLU A 321 -15.53 25.61 8.69
CA GLU A 321 -16.32 25.23 9.86
C GLU A 321 -17.32 24.10 9.57
N PRO A 322 -16.87 22.94 9.03
CA PRO A 322 -17.78 21.88 8.64
C PRO A 322 -18.37 21.14 9.85
N ASP A 323 -19.55 20.57 9.69
CA ASP A 323 -20.13 19.62 10.64
C ASP A 323 -19.58 18.21 10.45
N GLU A 324 -19.23 17.85 9.19
CA GLU A 324 -18.79 16.51 8.81
C GLU A 324 -17.60 16.56 7.83
N VAL A 325 -16.66 15.63 8.03
CA VAL A 325 -15.49 15.44 7.14
C VAL A 325 -15.45 13.99 6.67
N TYR A 326 -15.35 13.82 5.35
CA TYR A 326 -15.30 12.54 4.66
C TYR A 326 -13.95 12.34 3.98
N TYR A 327 -13.34 11.15 4.14
CA TYR A 327 -12.08 10.78 3.49
C TYR A 327 -11.94 9.26 3.36
N TYR A 328 -11.08 8.78 2.45
CA TYR A 328 -10.92 7.36 2.21
C TYR A 328 -9.53 6.76 2.51
N PRO A 329 -8.44 7.50 2.74
CA PRO A 329 -7.17 6.87 3.13
C PRO A 329 -7.11 6.57 4.64
N VAL A 330 -8.14 5.92 5.18
CA VAL A 330 -8.38 5.73 6.63
C VAL A 330 -7.18 5.05 7.32
N GLU A 331 -6.67 3.99 6.72
CA GLU A 331 -5.60 3.15 7.27
C GLU A 331 -4.20 3.76 7.08
N TYR A 332 -4.08 4.82 6.26
CA TYR A 332 -2.80 5.39 5.85
C TYR A 332 -2.42 6.62 6.69
N PRO A 333 -1.12 7.00 6.70
CA PRO A 333 -0.66 8.14 7.49
C PRO A 333 -1.41 9.44 7.20
N LEU A 334 -1.84 9.67 5.96
CA LEU A 334 -2.63 10.85 5.60
C LEU A 334 -4.04 10.82 6.19
N GLY A 335 -4.70 9.67 6.23
CA GLY A 335 -6.01 9.54 6.87
C GLY A 335 -5.92 9.79 8.37
N ARG A 336 -4.89 9.25 9.03
CA ARG A 336 -4.59 9.53 10.43
C ARG A 336 -4.30 11.02 10.65
N LEU A 337 -3.60 11.68 9.72
CA LEU A 337 -3.41 13.14 9.77
C LEU A 337 -4.73 13.90 9.67
N ILE A 338 -5.63 13.51 8.75
CA ILE A 338 -6.94 14.16 8.59
C ILE A 338 -7.76 13.98 9.87
N SER A 339 -7.84 12.75 10.41
CA SER A 339 -8.53 12.48 11.68
C SER A 339 -8.02 13.37 12.80
N TRP A 340 -6.70 13.38 13.03
CA TRP A 340 -6.05 14.16 14.06
C TRP A 340 -6.27 15.67 13.90
N VAL A 341 -6.04 16.21 12.69
CA VAL A 341 -6.17 17.65 12.45
C VAL A 341 -7.63 18.10 12.57
N THR A 342 -8.59 17.26 12.20
CA THR A 342 -10.02 17.56 12.38
C THR A 342 -10.35 17.68 13.85
N GLU A 343 -9.89 16.74 14.68
CA GLU A 343 -10.05 16.80 16.15
C GLU A 343 -9.43 18.06 16.76
N LEU A 344 -8.19 18.42 16.34
CA LEU A 344 -7.52 19.64 16.79
C LEU A 344 -8.25 20.94 16.41
N VAL A 345 -9.05 20.92 15.36
CA VAL A 345 -9.82 22.09 14.89
C VAL A 345 -11.14 22.21 15.65
N GLY A 346 -11.82 21.09 15.89
CA GLY A 346 -13.05 21.04 16.65
C GLY A 346 -13.50 19.58 16.87
N SER A 347 -13.62 19.20 18.13
CA SER A 347 -14.05 17.84 18.54
C SER A 347 -15.50 17.50 18.17
N ASN A 348 -16.29 18.49 17.78
CA ASN A 348 -17.67 18.32 17.32
C ASN A 348 -17.80 18.05 15.82
N ILE A 349 -16.68 18.04 15.07
CA ILE A 349 -16.69 17.73 13.63
C ILE A 349 -16.67 16.21 13.48
N GLU A 350 -17.74 15.64 12.92
CA GLU A 350 -17.82 14.19 12.68
C GLU A 350 -16.89 13.76 11.55
N ARG A 351 -16.09 12.70 11.79
CA ARG A 351 -15.12 12.14 10.84
C ARG A 351 -15.61 10.81 10.31
N THR A 352 -15.91 10.76 9.01
CA THR A 352 -16.36 9.52 8.34
C THR A 352 -15.32 9.06 7.33
N GLY A 353 -14.76 7.88 7.59
CA GLY A 353 -13.84 7.20 6.67
C GLY A 353 -14.59 6.31 5.69
N PHE A 354 -14.15 6.28 4.43
CA PHE A 354 -14.64 5.34 3.42
C PHE A 354 -13.58 4.28 3.15
N GLN A 355 -13.99 3.04 2.99
CA GLN A 355 -13.10 1.99 2.52
C GLN A 355 -12.44 2.39 1.20
N MET A 356 -11.10 2.41 1.18
CA MET A 356 -10.34 2.87 0.01
C MET A 356 -10.14 1.76 -1.03
N GLY A 357 -9.83 0.56 -0.60
CA GLY A 357 -9.45 -0.55 -1.45
C GLY A 357 -10.09 -1.86 -1.01
N ILE A 358 -9.47 -2.94 -1.43
CA ILE A 358 -9.85 -4.27 -0.93
C ILE A 358 -9.51 -4.39 0.55
N VAL A 359 -10.33 -5.14 1.28
CA VAL A 359 -10.11 -5.52 2.68
C VAL A 359 -10.08 -7.05 2.73
N SER A 360 -9.09 -7.63 3.40
CA SER A 360 -8.97 -9.08 3.56
C SER A 360 -8.30 -9.44 4.89
N GLN A 361 -8.43 -10.70 5.29
CA GLN A 361 -7.83 -11.22 6.53
C GLN A 361 -6.29 -11.19 6.52
N ARG A 362 -5.67 -11.04 5.34
CA ARG A 362 -4.22 -11.04 5.15
C ARG A 362 -3.64 -9.69 4.75
N ARG A 363 -4.49 -8.66 4.68
CA ARG A 363 -4.06 -7.30 4.40
C ARG A 363 -3.92 -6.52 5.69
N LEU A 364 -2.67 -6.28 6.11
CA LEU A 364 -2.33 -5.78 7.44
C LEU A 364 -2.80 -4.36 7.75
N GLU A 365 -2.98 -3.52 6.74
CA GLU A 365 -3.27 -2.10 6.91
C GLU A 365 -4.55 -1.85 7.74
N GLN A 366 -5.49 -2.78 7.69
CA GLN A 366 -6.74 -2.68 8.44
C GLN A 366 -6.60 -3.10 9.92
N PHE A 367 -5.57 -3.89 10.27
CA PHE A 367 -5.44 -4.45 11.61
C PHE A 367 -4.62 -3.56 12.54
N MET A 368 -5.10 -3.36 13.73
CA MET A 368 -4.47 -2.59 14.80
C MET A 368 -4.40 -3.43 16.08
N ALA A 369 -3.45 -3.10 16.96
CA ALA A 369 -3.49 -3.63 18.32
C ALA A 369 -4.74 -3.13 19.06
N PRO A 370 -5.29 -3.90 20.02
CA PRO A 370 -6.53 -3.51 20.72
C PRO A 370 -6.47 -2.11 21.33
N GLU A 371 -5.30 -1.71 21.83
CA GLU A 371 -5.09 -0.40 22.48
C GLU A 371 -4.62 0.68 21.49
N GLU A 372 -4.37 0.34 20.22
CA GLU A 372 -3.82 1.28 19.25
C GLU A 372 -4.84 2.31 18.79
N ALA A 373 -6.10 1.91 18.62
CA ALA A 373 -7.11 2.73 17.97
C ALA A 373 -7.81 3.67 18.96
N SER A 374 -7.93 4.97 18.63
CA SER A 374 -8.77 5.92 19.34
C SER A 374 -9.30 7.00 18.39
N ASN A 375 -10.52 7.44 18.62
CA ASN A 375 -11.08 8.63 17.98
C ASN A 375 -10.98 9.89 18.84
N GLU A 376 -10.35 9.79 20.01
CA GLU A 376 -10.20 10.89 20.98
C GLU A 376 -8.72 11.18 21.30
N SER A 377 -8.41 12.45 21.47
CA SER A 377 -7.10 12.97 21.94
C SER A 377 -6.89 12.67 23.44
N PRO A 378 -5.64 12.53 23.93
CA PRO A 378 -4.38 12.66 23.17
C PRO A 378 -3.94 11.40 22.44
N TYR A 379 -3.30 11.60 21.30
CA TYR A 379 -2.83 10.52 20.43
C TYR A 379 -1.34 10.15 20.66
N ILE A 380 -0.86 10.23 21.89
CA ILE A 380 0.51 9.83 22.24
C ILE A 380 0.67 8.30 22.17
N HIS A 381 -0.35 7.59 22.65
CA HIS A 381 -0.39 6.13 22.67
C HIS A 381 -1.45 5.54 21.75
N HIS A 382 -2.21 6.36 21.02
CA HIS A 382 -3.29 5.90 20.16
C HIS A 382 -3.16 6.46 18.76
N ALA A 383 -3.51 5.64 17.76
CA ALA A 383 -3.61 6.08 16.38
C ALA A 383 -4.93 6.84 16.17
N PRO A 384 -4.89 8.04 15.58
CA PRO A 384 -6.11 8.75 15.23
C PRO A 384 -6.92 7.99 14.18
N ILE A 385 -8.17 7.67 14.50
CA ILE A 385 -9.12 7.00 13.60
C ILE A 385 -10.37 7.86 13.40
N PRO A 386 -11.17 7.59 12.33
CA PRO A 386 -12.47 8.25 12.17
C PRO A 386 -13.50 7.79 13.23
N ASP A 387 -14.52 8.61 13.44
CA ASP A 387 -15.66 8.27 14.31
C ASP A 387 -16.52 7.18 13.67
N ARG A 388 -16.58 7.17 12.32
CA ARG A 388 -17.29 6.15 11.53
C ARG A 388 -16.45 5.65 10.36
N VAL A 389 -16.65 4.37 10.02
CA VAL A 389 -16.11 3.77 8.79
C VAL A 389 -17.25 3.22 7.95
N LYS A 390 -17.30 3.58 6.68
CA LYS A 390 -18.20 3.04 5.68
C LYS A 390 -17.51 1.90 4.94
N ALA A 391 -17.91 0.66 5.24
CA ALA A 391 -17.42 -0.56 4.61
C ALA A 391 -18.29 -0.95 3.40
N GLU A 392 -17.66 -1.57 2.39
CA GLU A 392 -18.33 -1.94 1.13
C GLU A 392 -19.18 -3.21 1.29
N ASP A 393 -18.76 -4.14 2.14
CA ASP A 393 -19.45 -5.39 2.38
C ASP A 393 -19.37 -5.83 3.86
N THR A 394 -20.07 -6.92 4.18
CA THR A 394 -20.17 -7.46 5.55
C THR A 394 -18.85 -7.99 6.07
N MET A 395 -18.01 -8.58 5.19
CA MET A 395 -16.69 -9.06 5.59
C MET A 395 -15.77 -7.92 5.93
N ALA A 396 -15.66 -6.91 5.08
CA ALA A 396 -14.88 -5.70 5.35
C ALA A 396 -15.35 -5.04 6.65
N ALA A 397 -16.67 -4.94 6.86
CA ALA A 397 -17.22 -4.40 8.11
C ALA A 397 -16.81 -5.24 9.33
N SER A 398 -16.77 -6.56 9.22
CA SER A 398 -16.30 -7.44 10.29
C SER A 398 -14.83 -7.23 10.60
N ILE A 399 -13.99 -7.13 9.57
CA ILE A 399 -12.54 -6.87 9.73
C ILE A 399 -12.31 -5.51 10.41
N TYR A 400 -12.97 -4.44 9.98
CA TYR A 400 -12.84 -3.14 10.63
C TYR A 400 -13.26 -3.18 12.10
N ARG A 401 -14.35 -3.87 12.45
CA ARG A 401 -14.77 -4.02 13.85
C ARG A 401 -13.74 -4.79 14.67
N SER A 402 -13.22 -5.91 14.15
CA SER A 402 -12.19 -6.69 14.84
C SER A 402 -10.88 -5.91 14.98
N ALA A 403 -10.62 -4.97 14.10
CA ALA A 403 -9.45 -4.09 14.13
C ALA A 403 -9.60 -2.87 15.07
N GLY A 404 -10.71 -2.76 15.82
CA GLY A 404 -10.90 -1.70 16.82
C GLY A 404 -11.65 -0.46 16.34
N TYR A 405 -12.12 -0.41 15.08
CA TYR A 405 -12.98 0.69 14.61
C TYR A 405 -14.39 0.55 15.20
N GLN A 406 -14.86 1.59 15.90
CA GLN A 406 -16.11 1.52 16.64
C GLN A 406 -17.35 1.76 15.77
N GLY A 407 -17.36 2.84 15.01
CA GLY A 407 -18.52 3.27 14.20
C GLY A 407 -18.59 2.62 12.83
N VAL A 408 -18.55 1.27 12.71
CA VAL A 408 -18.53 0.59 11.40
C VAL A 408 -19.94 0.35 10.87
N ALA A 409 -20.24 0.91 9.70
CA ALA A 409 -21.49 0.76 8.98
C ALA A 409 -21.25 0.33 7.52
N LEU A 410 -22.20 -0.39 6.95
CA LEU A 410 -22.19 -0.72 5.53
C LEU A 410 -22.52 0.53 4.69
N MET A 411 -21.91 0.62 3.52
CA MET A 411 -22.36 1.55 2.48
C MET A 411 -23.72 1.10 1.95
N ASN A 412 -24.62 2.06 1.76
CA ASN A 412 -25.89 1.76 1.08
C ASN A 412 -25.64 1.40 -0.40
N LYS A 413 -24.62 1.99 -1.00
CA LYS A 413 -24.18 1.75 -2.37
C LYS A 413 -22.66 1.87 -2.44
N VAL A 414 -22.02 0.93 -3.14
CA VAL A 414 -20.57 0.98 -3.41
C VAL A 414 -20.35 1.79 -4.69
N TYR A 415 -20.14 3.08 -4.54
CA TYR A 415 -20.10 4.05 -5.63
C TYR A 415 -19.06 3.73 -6.70
N ARG A 416 -17.92 3.18 -6.31
CA ARG A 416 -16.86 2.80 -7.27
C ARG A 416 -17.27 1.65 -8.22
N TYR A 417 -18.34 0.93 -7.91
CA TYR A 417 -18.87 -0.17 -8.71
C TYR A 417 -20.16 0.18 -9.47
N GLU A 418 -20.61 1.45 -9.43
CA GLU A 418 -21.83 1.88 -10.13
C GLU A 418 -21.82 1.56 -11.63
N TYR A 419 -20.65 1.51 -12.24
CA TYR A 419 -20.52 1.19 -13.65
C TYR A 419 -20.90 -0.24 -13.99
N LEU A 420 -20.83 -1.18 -13.02
CA LEU A 420 -21.19 -2.59 -13.22
C LEU A 420 -22.68 -2.76 -13.57
N GLU A 421 -23.55 -1.89 -13.05
CA GLU A 421 -24.98 -1.89 -13.34
C GLU A 421 -25.29 -1.59 -14.82
N LYS A 422 -24.34 -0.99 -15.54
CA LYS A 422 -24.48 -0.58 -16.94
C LYS A 422 -23.83 -1.57 -17.92
N ILE A 423 -23.19 -2.63 -17.40
CA ILE A 423 -22.51 -3.61 -18.25
C ILE A 423 -23.53 -4.58 -18.84
N GLU A 424 -23.66 -4.55 -20.16
CA GLU A 424 -24.39 -5.56 -20.91
C GLU A 424 -23.45 -6.70 -21.32
N PRO A 425 -23.63 -7.92 -20.79
CA PRO A 425 -22.76 -9.03 -21.09
C PRO A 425 -22.81 -9.45 -22.56
N GLN A 426 -21.65 -9.44 -23.24
CA GLN A 426 -21.43 -9.90 -24.61
C GLN A 426 -20.32 -10.97 -24.64
N ARG A 427 -20.48 -12.00 -23.82
CA ARG A 427 -19.46 -13.01 -23.54
C ARG A 427 -18.90 -13.65 -24.82
N ARG A 428 -17.58 -13.70 -24.92
CA ARG A 428 -16.84 -14.37 -25.99
C ARG A 428 -16.16 -15.61 -25.40
N PRO A 429 -16.55 -16.82 -25.81
CA PRO A 429 -15.86 -18.04 -25.39
C PRO A 429 -14.36 -17.96 -25.70
N GLY A 430 -13.52 -18.43 -24.77
CA GLY A 430 -12.06 -18.41 -24.96
C GLY A 430 -11.39 -17.05 -24.75
N TRP A 431 -12.12 -15.99 -24.32
CA TRP A 431 -11.53 -14.73 -23.93
C TRP A 431 -11.29 -14.68 -22.42
N CYS A 432 -10.03 -14.49 -22.03
CA CYS A 432 -9.59 -14.46 -20.62
C CYS A 432 -8.93 -13.12 -20.30
N LEU A 433 -9.31 -12.55 -19.14
CA LEU A 433 -8.71 -11.31 -18.62
C LEU A 433 -7.70 -11.65 -17.52
N ILE A 434 -6.50 -11.12 -17.64
CA ILE A 434 -5.47 -11.11 -16.60
C ILE A 434 -5.45 -9.69 -16.01
N ALA A 435 -5.86 -9.55 -14.73
CA ALA A 435 -5.93 -8.27 -14.04
C ALA A 435 -5.09 -8.32 -12.75
N PRO A 436 -3.78 -8.06 -12.85
CA PRO A 436 -2.87 -8.08 -11.71
C PRO A 436 -3.15 -6.95 -10.72
N GLY A 437 -2.60 -7.08 -9.51
CA GLY A 437 -2.50 -5.99 -8.55
C GLY A 437 -1.45 -4.95 -8.95
N LEU A 438 -1.14 -4.03 -8.02
CA LEU A 438 -0.25 -2.90 -8.30
C LEU A 438 1.21 -3.32 -8.58
N HIS A 439 1.71 -4.36 -7.90
CA HIS A 439 3.14 -4.69 -7.91
C HIS A 439 3.48 -6.11 -8.40
N ASP A 440 2.48 -6.88 -8.81
CA ASP A 440 2.64 -8.31 -9.09
C ASP A 440 2.40 -8.73 -10.54
N GLY A 441 2.25 -7.76 -11.45
CA GLY A 441 1.93 -8.04 -12.85
C GLY A 441 2.94 -8.96 -13.55
N ALA A 442 4.23 -8.69 -13.40
CA ALA A 442 5.28 -9.55 -13.95
C ALA A 442 5.24 -10.96 -13.36
N MET A 443 5.06 -11.04 -12.04
CA MET A 443 5.01 -12.32 -11.32
C MET A 443 3.79 -13.15 -11.71
N MET A 444 2.64 -12.52 -11.83
CA MET A 444 1.41 -13.17 -12.23
C MET A 444 1.49 -13.75 -13.64
N LEU A 445 2.03 -12.99 -14.59
CA LEU A 445 2.22 -13.47 -15.97
C LEU A 445 3.18 -14.65 -16.01
N GLU A 446 4.26 -14.62 -15.25
CA GLU A 446 5.21 -15.74 -15.18
C GLU A 446 4.55 -17.01 -14.62
N GLN A 447 3.68 -16.90 -13.62
CA GLN A 447 2.91 -18.03 -13.10
C GLN A 447 1.90 -18.57 -14.12
N LEU A 448 1.39 -17.73 -15.00
CA LEU A 448 0.45 -18.12 -16.04
C LEU A 448 1.13 -18.58 -17.35
N ARG A 449 2.45 -18.43 -17.49
CA ARG A 449 3.20 -18.68 -18.73
C ARG A 449 2.88 -20.03 -19.37
N ASP A 450 2.95 -21.11 -18.60
CA ASP A 450 2.71 -22.45 -19.13
C ASP A 450 1.25 -22.66 -19.54
N LYS A 451 0.30 -22.11 -18.77
CA LYS A 451 -1.12 -22.14 -19.10
C LYS A 451 -1.40 -21.38 -20.39
N ILE A 452 -0.81 -20.19 -20.55
CA ILE A 452 -0.94 -19.36 -21.76
C ILE A 452 -0.43 -20.14 -22.99
N ARG A 453 0.74 -20.78 -22.88
CA ARG A 453 1.34 -21.56 -23.97
C ARG A 453 0.58 -22.83 -24.32
N GLN A 454 -0.03 -23.48 -23.33
CA GLN A 454 -0.84 -24.70 -23.53
C GLN A 454 -2.22 -24.43 -24.14
N GLN A 455 -2.67 -23.18 -24.15
CA GLN A 455 -3.99 -22.77 -24.65
C GLN A 455 -3.88 -21.70 -25.74
N PRO A 456 -3.26 -21.99 -26.89
CA PRO A 456 -3.01 -21.02 -27.98
C PRO A 456 -4.30 -20.51 -28.63
N GLU A 457 -5.41 -21.24 -28.51
CA GLU A 457 -6.74 -20.84 -29.01
C GLU A 457 -7.42 -19.81 -28.10
N THR A 458 -6.91 -19.63 -26.90
CA THR A 458 -7.47 -18.67 -25.92
C THR A 458 -6.92 -17.28 -26.18
N THR A 459 -7.79 -16.30 -26.23
CA THR A 459 -7.40 -14.88 -26.29
C THR A 459 -7.09 -14.37 -24.88
N TRP A 460 -5.82 -14.24 -24.57
CA TRP A 460 -5.33 -13.72 -23.29
C TRP A 460 -5.17 -12.21 -23.37
N VAL A 461 -5.91 -11.50 -22.53
CA VAL A 461 -5.90 -10.03 -22.46
C VAL A 461 -5.38 -9.60 -21.10
N VAL A 462 -4.34 -8.78 -21.05
CA VAL A 462 -3.82 -8.20 -19.81
C VAL A 462 -4.31 -6.77 -19.67
N LYS A 463 -4.91 -6.45 -18.53
CA LYS A 463 -5.21 -5.10 -18.10
C LYS A 463 -4.33 -4.74 -16.92
N PRO A 464 -3.20 -4.05 -17.15
CA PRO A 464 -2.29 -3.68 -16.08
C PRO A 464 -2.95 -2.65 -15.14
N HIS A 465 -2.51 -2.65 -13.89
CA HIS A 465 -2.96 -1.62 -12.95
C HIS A 465 -2.50 -0.23 -13.43
N PRO A 466 -3.36 0.81 -13.40
CA PRO A 466 -3.04 2.14 -13.97
C PRO A 466 -1.79 2.82 -13.39
N ARG A 467 -1.39 2.45 -12.19
CA ARG A 467 -0.21 3.00 -11.47
C ARG A 467 0.99 2.05 -11.45
N ALA A 468 0.89 0.88 -12.08
CA ALA A 468 1.99 -0.09 -12.12
C ALA A 468 3.07 0.34 -13.12
N ASP A 469 4.31 -0.09 -12.86
CA ASP A 469 5.35 -0.08 -13.89
C ASP A 469 5.04 -1.20 -14.89
N ASN A 470 4.81 -0.81 -16.14
CA ASN A 470 4.36 -1.72 -17.20
C ASN A 470 5.49 -2.15 -18.15
N GLN A 471 6.76 -1.89 -17.82
CA GLN A 471 7.90 -2.25 -18.68
C GLN A 471 7.96 -3.76 -18.96
N TYR A 472 7.56 -4.58 -17.98
CA TYR A 472 7.50 -6.04 -18.15
C TYR A 472 6.60 -6.51 -19.30
N LEU A 473 5.58 -5.73 -19.68
CA LEU A 473 4.65 -6.09 -20.76
C LEU A 473 5.31 -6.09 -22.14
N GLN A 474 6.41 -5.36 -22.31
CA GLN A 474 7.12 -5.33 -23.59
C GLN A 474 7.64 -6.72 -24.00
N GLN A 475 8.09 -7.53 -23.05
CA GLN A 475 8.56 -8.89 -23.30
C GLN A 475 7.43 -9.85 -23.73
N TRP A 476 6.21 -9.60 -23.23
CA TRP A 476 5.04 -10.44 -23.49
C TRP A 476 4.29 -10.02 -24.77
N SER A 477 4.30 -8.75 -25.13
CA SER A 477 3.63 -8.25 -26.34
C SER A 477 4.36 -8.59 -27.63
N THR A 478 5.70 -8.70 -27.60
CA THR A 478 6.50 -9.06 -28.78
C THR A 478 6.29 -10.51 -29.25
N GLY A 479 5.87 -11.41 -28.35
CA GLY A 479 5.62 -12.83 -28.65
C GLY A 479 4.21 -13.17 -29.11
N SER A 480 3.29 -12.22 -29.23
CA SER A 480 1.85 -12.41 -29.52
C SER A 480 1.11 -13.35 -28.54
N GLU A 481 1.73 -13.76 -27.43
CA GLU A 481 1.12 -14.68 -26.47
C GLU A 481 0.00 -13.98 -25.66
N VAL A 482 0.09 -12.66 -25.49
CA VAL A 482 -0.83 -11.87 -24.68
C VAL A 482 -1.10 -10.50 -25.32
N GLN A 483 -2.36 -10.07 -25.31
CA GLN A 483 -2.78 -8.74 -25.76
C GLN A 483 -2.84 -7.76 -24.59
N VAL A 484 -2.17 -6.60 -24.70
CA VAL A 484 -2.30 -5.54 -23.70
C VAL A 484 -3.53 -4.69 -24.02
N ALA A 485 -4.46 -4.59 -23.06
CA ALA A 485 -5.72 -3.90 -23.27
C ALA A 485 -5.62 -2.39 -23.06
N GLU A 486 -5.99 -1.63 -24.06
CA GLU A 486 -6.25 -0.19 -23.95
C GLU A 486 -7.68 0.11 -23.43
N ARG A 487 -8.62 -0.83 -23.66
CA ARG A 487 -10.03 -0.72 -23.26
C ARG A 487 -10.18 -0.57 -21.74
N SER A 488 -11.31 -0.01 -21.32
CA SER A 488 -11.68 0.09 -19.91
C SER A 488 -11.90 -1.31 -19.28
N VAL A 489 -11.83 -1.41 -17.96
CA VAL A 489 -12.18 -2.65 -17.24
C VAL A 489 -13.63 -3.04 -17.52
N ALA A 490 -14.55 -2.05 -17.59
CA ALA A 490 -15.95 -2.28 -17.91
C ALA A 490 -16.14 -3.00 -19.24
N ASP A 491 -15.47 -2.50 -20.31
CA ASP A 491 -15.57 -3.10 -21.66
C ASP A 491 -15.00 -4.52 -21.68
N LEU A 492 -13.92 -4.77 -20.92
CA LEU A 492 -13.31 -6.09 -20.84
C LEU A 492 -14.21 -7.05 -20.06
N LEU A 493 -14.75 -6.62 -18.91
CA LEU A 493 -15.68 -7.44 -18.12
C LEU A 493 -16.99 -7.75 -18.87
N ALA A 494 -17.37 -6.97 -19.88
CA ALA A 494 -18.50 -7.28 -20.75
C ALA A 494 -18.26 -8.50 -21.65
N ILE A 495 -17.01 -8.68 -22.13
CA ILE A 495 -16.70 -9.64 -23.21
C ILE A 495 -16.00 -10.91 -22.76
N VAL A 496 -15.23 -10.89 -21.65
CA VAL A 496 -14.46 -12.06 -21.19
C VAL A 496 -15.32 -13.13 -20.55
N SER A 497 -14.86 -14.37 -20.58
CA SER A 497 -15.53 -15.51 -19.93
C SER A 497 -14.88 -15.91 -18.60
N GLU A 498 -13.59 -15.62 -18.42
CA GLU A 498 -12.85 -15.93 -17.19
C GLU A 498 -11.89 -14.77 -16.85
N VAL A 499 -11.68 -14.55 -15.55
CA VAL A 499 -10.80 -13.50 -15.03
C VAL A 499 -9.78 -14.11 -14.08
N PHE A 500 -8.53 -13.78 -14.30
CA PHE A 500 -7.40 -14.16 -13.45
C PHE A 500 -6.95 -12.94 -12.66
N VAL A 501 -6.78 -13.09 -11.35
CA VAL A 501 -6.36 -12.02 -10.44
C VAL A 501 -5.37 -12.55 -9.41
N THR A 502 -4.59 -11.69 -8.82
CA THR A 502 -3.92 -11.93 -7.54
C THR A 502 -4.81 -11.34 -6.43
N TYR A 503 -4.61 -10.07 -6.07
CA TYR A 503 -5.44 -9.33 -5.09
C TYR A 503 -6.16 -8.10 -5.71
N SER A 504 -6.32 -8.07 -7.01
CA SER A 504 -7.00 -6.96 -7.70
C SER A 504 -8.50 -6.92 -7.39
N SER A 505 -9.05 -5.71 -7.20
CA SER A 505 -10.50 -5.50 -7.03
C SER A 505 -11.33 -5.97 -8.23
N VAL A 506 -10.72 -6.05 -9.42
CA VAL A 506 -11.36 -6.58 -10.64
C VAL A 506 -11.91 -7.99 -10.42
N GLY A 507 -11.31 -8.77 -9.53
CA GLY A 507 -11.83 -10.08 -9.16
C GLY A 507 -13.20 -10.02 -8.45
N LEU A 508 -13.42 -9.04 -7.57
CA LEU A 508 -14.71 -8.82 -6.92
C LEU A 508 -15.75 -8.33 -7.93
N GLU A 509 -15.36 -7.41 -8.80
CA GLU A 509 -16.19 -6.88 -9.89
C GLU A 509 -16.65 -7.99 -10.85
N ALA A 510 -15.70 -8.84 -11.25
CA ALA A 510 -15.99 -10.00 -12.10
C ALA A 510 -16.94 -11.01 -11.42
N ARG A 511 -16.74 -11.28 -10.13
CA ARG A 511 -17.62 -12.16 -9.34
C ARG A 511 -19.05 -11.60 -9.25
N GLN A 512 -19.22 -10.29 -9.07
CA GLN A 512 -20.56 -9.66 -9.07
C GLN A 512 -21.28 -9.82 -10.40
N LEU A 513 -20.54 -9.88 -11.51
CA LEU A 513 -21.07 -10.13 -12.86
C LEU A 513 -21.24 -11.63 -13.19
N GLY A 514 -21.04 -12.53 -12.21
CA GLY A 514 -21.18 -13.98 -12.40
C GLY A 514 -20.06 -14.61 -13.26
N LEU A 515 -18.91 -13.93 -13.43
CA LEU A 515 -17.78 -14.47 -14.17
C LEU A 515 -17.02 -15.50 -13.33
N LYS A 516 -16.41 -16.47 -14.02
CA LYS A 516 -15.44 -17.35 -13.40
C LYS A 516 -14.19 -16.55 -13.04
N VAL A 517 -13.78 -16.62 -11.77
CA VAL A 517 -12.58 -15.92 -11.28
C VAL A 517 -11.60 -16.93 -10.71
N THR A 518 -10.35 -16.87 -11.20
CA THR A 518 -9.24 -17.69 -10.72
C THR A 518 -8.23 -16.80 -10.00
N VAL A 519 -8.00 -17.09 -8.71
CA VAL A 519 -6.98 -16.39 -7.91
C VAL A 519 -5.63 -17.07 -8.08
N ILE A 520 -4.62 -16.30 -8.46
CA ILE A 520 -3.25 -16.77 -8.68
C ILE A 520 -2.40 -16.50 -7.45
N ASN A 521 -1.77 -17.53 -6.93
CA ASN A 521 -0.76 -17.41 -5.88
C ASN A 521 0.63 -17.21 -6.49
N VAL A 522 1.40 -16.31 -5.92
CA VAL A 522 2.81 -16.09 -6.28
C VAL A 522 3.68 -16.72 -5.18
N PRO A 523 4.70 -17.53 -5.53
CA PRO A 523 5.59 -18.15 -4.55
C PRO A 523 6.20 -17.13 -3.59
N GLY A 524 6.15 -17.41 -2.29
CA GLY A 524 6.68 -16.54 -1.25
C GLY A 524 5.95 -15.21 -1.06
N ARG A 525 4.73 -15.06 -1.59
CA ARG A 525 3.88 -13.90 -1.38
C ARG A 525 2.60 -14.29 -0.65
N VAL A 526 2.31 -13.58 0.42
CA VAL A 526 1.02 -13.69 1.10
C VAL A 526 -0.06 -13.13 0.17
N ASN A 527 -1.07 -13.93 -0.10
CA ASN A 527 -2.13 -13.52 -1.03
C ASN A 527 -3.23 -12.74 -0.30
N ALA A 528 -3.23 -11.43 -0.49
CA ALA A 528 -4.20 -10.51 0.11
C ALA A 528 -5.55 -10.46 -0.64
N SER A 529 -5.87 -11.44 -1.50
CA SER A 529 -7.15 -11.46 -2.20
C SER A 529 -8.32 -11.69 -1.24
N PRO A 530 -9.33 -10.83 -1.21
CA PRO A 530 -10.53 -11.06 -0.41
C PRO A 530 -11.35 -12.25 -0.91
N LEU A 531 -11.15 -12.70 -2.15
CA LEU A 531 -11.81 -13.86 -2.71
C LEU A 531 -11.42 -15.18 -2.02
N LEU A 532 -10.24 -15.22 -1.40
CA LEU A 532 -9.80 -16.37 -0.61
C LEU A 532 -10.44 -16.40 0.79
N ASP A 533 -10.96 -15.29 1.28
CA ASP A 533 -11.64 -15.17 2.57
C ASP A 533 -13.11 -15.62 2.50
N HIS A 534 -13.67 -15.69 1.29
CA HIS A 534 -15.06 -16.08 1.03
C HIS A 534 -15.25 -17.59 0.79
N VAL A 535 -14.20 -18.38 0.95
CA VAL A 535 -14.29 -19.85 0.85
C VAL A 535 -14.54 -20.41 2.25
N GLY A 536 -15.78 -20.25 2.71
CA GLY A 536 -16.29 -20.78 3.97
C GLY A 536 -17.76 -21.11 3.85
#